data_eab63adf388d6c4434f7a2bf9a69a7ab
#
_entry.id   eab63adf388d6c4434f7a2bf9a69a7ab
#
_cell.length_a   1.000
_cell.length_b   1.000
_cell.length_c   1.000
_cell.angle_alpha   90.00
_cell.angle_beta   90.00
_cell.angle_gamma   90.00
#
_symmetry.space_group_name_H-M   'P 1'
#
loop_
_entity.id
_entity.type
_entity.pdbx_description
1 polymer ?
#
loop_
_entity_poly.entity_id
_entity_poly.type
_entity_poly.pdbx_seq_one_letter_code
_entity_poly.pdbx_strand_id
1 'polypeptide(L)'
;MMRNIYRGLKRSLNVFFDSASKRVINTLPNNGVLTLIDIGAAGEIEPRWKNFSKNIKYIGFEPDQRSRDSLKNIENDFLNYQILPFALSNSNQSVELNLCREPKTSSLFRPNKNFLNRFPDINFFWVAQKVPG
;
A
#
# COMPACT_ATOMS: atom_id res chain seq x y z
N MET A 1 -21.12 -6.78 -28.35
CA MET A 1 -21.51 -5.37 -28.17
C MET A 1 -21.13 -4.82 -26.80
N MET A 2 -21.44 -5.44 -25.67
CA MET A 2 -21.13 -4.96 -24.30
C MET A 2 -19.63 -4.75 -24.01
N ARG A 3 -18.71 -5.59 -24.51
CA ARG A 3 -17.24 -5.44 -24.30
C ARG A 3 -16.67 -4.14 -24.86
N ASN A 4 -17.21 -3.62 -25.96
CA ASN A 4 -16.73 -2.38 -26.58
C ASN A 4 -17.20 -1.13 -25.82
N ILE A 5 -18.41 -1.18 -25.23
CA ILE A 5 -18.95 -0.09 -24.41
C ILE A 5 -18.11 0.02 -23.11
N TYR A 6 -17.77 -1.10 -22.50
CA TYR A 6 -16.92 -1.12 -21.27
C TYR A 6 -15.52 -0.57 -21.51
N ARG A 7 -14.90 -0.90 -22.67
CA ARG A 7 -13.59 -0.35 -23.08
C ARG A 7 -13.66 1.15 -23.35
N GLY A 8 -14.72 1.63 -23.97
CA GLY A 8 -14.93 3.06 -24.24
C GLY A 8 -15.09 3.87 -22.95
N LEU A 9 -15.94 3.42 -22.03
CA LEU A 9 -16.14 4.03 -20.71
C LEU A 9 -14.87 4.08 -19.88
N LYS A 10 -14.10 2.98 -19.83
CA LYS A 10 -12.84 2.92 -19.12
C LYS A 10 -11.79 3.89 -19.68
N ARG A 11 -11.75 4.04 -21.01
CA ARG A 11 -10.85 4.99 -21.70
C ARG A 11 -11.24 6.44 -21.43
N SER A 12 -12.54 6.77 -21.46
CA SER A 12 -13.05 8.13 -21.14
C SER A 12 -12.80 8.50 -19.68
N LEU A 13 -13.03 7.58 -18.75
CA LEU A 13 -12.74 7.80 -17.33
C LEU A 13 -11.24 8.03 -17.10
N ASN A 14 -10.36 7.24 -17.71
CA ASN A 14 -8.92 7.43 -17.57
C ASN A 14 -8.46 8.80 -18.11
N VAL A 15 -8.98 9.26 -19.25
CA VAL A 15 -8.68 10.59 -19.79
C VAL A 15 -9.18 11.70 -18.86
N PHE A 16 -10.36 11.53 -18.27
CA PHE A 16 -10.90 12.50 -17.31
C PHE A 16 -10.05 12.57 -16.04
N PHE A 17 -9.69 11.43 -15.46
CA PHE A 17 -8.82 11.36 -14.28
C PHE A 17 -7.43 11.92 -14.57
N ASP A 18 -6.84 11.65 -15.73
CA ASP A 18 -5.54 12.20 -16.13
C ASP A 18 -5.56 13.73 -16.23
N SER A 19 -6.60 14.29 -16.81
CA SER A 19 -6.77 15.75 -16.90
C SER A 19 -7.00 16.40 -15.54
N ALA A 20 -7.78 15.79 -14.67
CA ALA A 20 -8.02 16.26 -13.30
C ALA A 20 -6.74 16.21 -12.47
N SER A 21 -5.98 15.12 -12.57
CA SER A 21 -4.70 14.95 -11.89
C SER A 21 -3.69 16.02 -12.29
N LYS A 22 -3.59 16.33 -13.59
CA LYS A 22 -2.71 17.40 -14.10
C LYS A 22 -3.10 18.78 -13.54
N ARG A 23 -4.41 19.06 -13.45
CA ARG A 23 -4.88 20.33 -12.84
C ARG A 23 -4.47 20.42 -11.39
N VAL A 24 -4.66 19.35 -10.60
CA VAL A 24 -4.26 19.30 -9.19
C VAL A 24 -2.75 19.50 -9.06
N ILE A 25 -1.94 18.76 -9.82
CA ILE A 25 -0.48 18.89 -9.78
C ILE A 25 -0.03 20.31 -10.04
N ASN A 26 -0.61 21.00 -11.04
CA ASN A 26 -0.25 22.38 -11.40
C ASN A 26 -0.62 23.42 -10.32
N THR A 27 -1.50 23.08 -9.38
CA THR A 27 -1.87 23.96 -8.25
C THR A 27 -1.05 23.70 -6.99
N LEU A 28 -0.25 22.62 -6.97
CA LEU A 28 0.54 22.25 -5.81
C LEU A 28 1.86 23.04 -5.74
N PRO A 29 2.35 23.34 -4.53
CA PRO A 29 3.70 23.88 -4.34
C PRO A 29 4.78 22.89 -4.81
N ASN A 30 6.04 23.34 -4.83
CA ASN A 30 7.19 22.50 -5.18
C ASN A 30 7.09 21.81 -6.55
N ASN A 31 6.58 22.53 -7.56
CA ASN A 31 6.39 22.01 -8.92
C ASN A 31 5.50 20.76 -8.99
N GLY A 32 4.53 20.67 -8.10
CA GLY A 32 3.60 19.54 -8.04
C GLY A 32 4.17 18.25 -7.46
N VAL A 33 5.28 18.31 -6.72
CA VAL A 33 5.84 17.13 -6.05
C VAL A 33 5.10 16.84 -4.74
N LEU A 34 4.61 15.62 -4.60
CA LEU A 34 3.95 15.11 -3.40
C LEU A 34 4.84 14.10 -2.68
N THR A 35 4.72 14.05 -1.36
CA THR A 35 5.27 12.93 -0.58
C THR A 35 4.12 12.07 -0.08
N LEU A 36 4.11 10.81 -0.50
CA LEU A 36 3.18 9.80 -0.02
C LEU A 36 3.88 8.93 1.02
N ILE A 37 3.36 8.94 2.24
CA ILE A 37 3.81 8.06 3.32
C ILE A 37 2.77 6.96 3.47
N ASP A 38 3.19 5.70 3.30
CA ASP A 38 2.35 4.52 3.38
C ASP A 38 2.76 3.66 4.57
N ILE A 39 1.88 3.54 5.55
CA ILE A 39 2.14 2.82 6.80
C ILE A 39 1.47 1.45 6.72
N GLY A 40 2.29 0.38 6.78
CA GLY A 40 1.83 -0.97 6.50
C GLY A 40 1.66 -1.19 5.01
N ALA A 41 2.69 -0.87 4.23
CA ALA A 41 2.72 -0.90 2.77
C ALA A 41 2.67 -2.33 2.21
N ALA A 42 1.78 -3.18 2.75
CA ALA A 42 1.61 -4.56 2.32
C ALA A 42 0.69 -4.66 1.11
N GLY A 43 1.22 -5.07 -0.03
CA GLY A 43 0.43 -5.35 -1.23
C GLY A 43 0.56 -4.29 -2.32
N GLU A 44 -0.55 -4.03 -3.04
CA GLU A 44 -0.54 -3.07 -4.14
C GLU A 44 -0.79 -1.65 -3.63
N ILE A 45 -0.10 -0.69 -4.25
CA ILE A 45 -0.39 0.73 -4.01
C ILE A 45 -1.80 1.04 -4.54
N GLU A 46 -2.55 1.77 -3.72
CA GLU A 46 -3.91 2.19 -4.03
C GLU A 46 -3.99 2.81 -5.44
N PRO A 47 -4.86 2.33 -6.32
CA PRO A 47 -4.90 2.74 -7.74
C PRO A 47 -5.05 4.24 -7.97
N ARG A 48 -5.65 4.97 -7.01
CA ARG A 48 -5.81 6.43 -7.08
C ARG A 48 -4.47 7.17 -7.18
N TRP A 49 -3.40 6.63 -6.62
CA TRP A 49 -2.07 7.23 -6.64
C TRP A 49 -1.31 7.00 -7.93
N LYS A 50 -1.72 6.01 -8.76
CA LYS A 50 -1.03 5.68 -10.03
C LYS A 50 -0.99 6.87 -11.01
N ASN A 51 -2.04 7.68 -11.03
CA ASN A 51 -2.09 8.86 -11.91
C ASN A 51 -1.12 9.99 -11.49
N PHE A 52 -0.65 9.95 -10.26
CA PHE A 52 0.28 10.94 -9.69
C PHE A 52 1.70 10.39 -9.54
N SER A 53 1.94 9.12 -9.84
CA SER A 53 3.16 8.40 -9.48
C SER A 53 4.45 9.14 -9.89
N LYS A 54 4.49 9.72 -11.08
CA LYS A 54 5.65 10.49 -11.57
C LYS A 54 5.92 11.79 -10.80
N ASN A 55 4.97 12.22 -9.97
CA ASN A 55 5.08 13.40 -9.10
C ASN A 55 5.19 13.01 -7.62
N ILE A 56 5.21 11.71 -7.30
CA ILE A 56 5.21 11.22 -5.93
C ILE A 56 6.61 10.74 -5.53
N LYS A 57 7.08 11.25 -4.38
CA LYS A 57 8.11 10.62 -3.56
C LYS A 57 7.40 9.64 -2.62
N TYR A 58 7.54 8.34 -2.88
CA TYR A 58 6.91 7.30 -2.09
C TYR A 58 7.84 6.82 -0.97
N ILE A 59 7.32 6.79 0.25
CA ILE A 59 7.99 6.24 1.42
C ILE A 59 7.04 5.25 2.08
N GLY A 60 7.33 3.95 1.93
CA GLY A 60 6.56 2.88 2.56
C GLY A 60 7.25 2.36 3.82
N PHE A 61 6.46 2.06 4.85
CA PHE A 61 6.90 1.35 6.05
C PHE A 61 6.28 -0.04 6.04
N GLU A 62 7.11 -1.08 5.87
CA GLU A 62 6.63 -2.46 5.81
C GLU A 62 7.65 -3.40 6.47
N PRO A 63 7.36 -3.90 7.68
CA PRO A 63 8.28 -4.79 8.40
C PRO A 63 8.33 -6.22 7.85
N ASP A 64 7.26 -6.70 7.18
CA ASP A 64 7.22 -8.06 6.63
C ASP A 64 8.01 -8.16 5.32
N GLN A 65 9.09 -8.95 5.33
CA GLN A 65 9.94 -9.16 4.14
C GLN A 65 9.15 -9.71 2.95
N ARG A 66 8.16 -10.58 3.17
CA ARG A 66 7.34 -11.18 2.11
C ARG A 66 6.54 -10.11 1.35
N SER A 67 6.02 -9.11 2.09
CA SER A 67 5.34 -7.95 1.50
C SER A 67 6.32 -7.05 0.76
N ARG A 68 7.49 -6.75 1.34
CA ARG A 68 8.51 -5.93 0.68
C ARG A 68 8.98 -6.52 -0.64
N ASP A 69 9.13 -7.84 -0.72
CA ASP A 69 9.56 -8.51 -1.95
C ASP A 69 8.54 -8.33 -3.09
N SER A 70 7.26 -8.26 -2.77
CA SER A 70 6.20 -8.00 -3.76
C SER A 70 6.19 -6.55 -4.27
N LEU A 71 6.73 -5.60 -3.50
CA LEU A 71 6.74 -4.18 -3.82
C LEU A 71 7.93 -3.75 -4.71
N LYS A 72 8.95 -4.58 -4.88
CA LYS A 72 10.15 -4.25 -5.68
C LYS A 72 9.86 -3.95 -7.15
N ASN A 73 8.78 -4.49 -7.70
CA ASN A 73 8.45 -4.35 -9.13
C ASN A 73 7.83 -2.99 -9.50
N ILE A 74 7.49 -2.15 -8.52
CA ILE A 74 6.81 -0.86 -8.75
C ILE A 74 7.72 0.36 -8.52
N GLU A 75 8.98 0.14 -8.20
CA GLU A 75 9.96 1.19 -7.91
C GLU A 75 10.05 2.24 -9.04
N ASN A 76 10.07 1.78 -10.29
CA ASN A 76 10.22 2.64 -11.47
C ASN A 76 8.99 3.48 -11.82
N ASP A 77 7.88 3.27 -11.14
CA ASP A 77 6.65 4.00 -11.39
C ASP A 77 6.65 5.39 -10.72
N PHE A 78 7.47 5.58 -9.69
CA PHE A 78 7.49 6.79 -8.86
C PHE A 78 8.66 7.73 -9.17
N LEU A 79 8.51 9.00 -8.78
CA LEU A 79 9.59 9.99 -8.85
C LEU A 79 10.77 9.59 -7.96
N ASN A 80 10.46 9.10 -6.77
CA ASN A 80 11.40 8.47 -5.84
C ASN A 80 10.64 7.39 -5.09
N TYR A 81 11.30 6.29 -4.76
CA TYR A 81 10.68 5.15 -4.11
C TYR A 81 11.58 4.60 -3.02
N GLN A 82 11.06 4.47 -1.82
CA GLN A 82 11.77 3.92 -0.69
C GLN A 82 10.85 3.06 0.17
N ILE A 83 11.28 1.84 0.47
CA ILE A 83 10.63 0.97 1.46
C ILE A 83 11.54 0.79 2.65
N LEU A 84 11.02 1.12 3.83
CA LEU A 84 11.70 1.00 5.10
C LEU A 84 11.21 -0.27 5.83
N PRO A 85 12.12 -1.12 6.32
CA PRO A 85 11.78 -2.40 6.95
C PRO A 85 11.39 -2.23 8.42
N PHE A 86 10.56 -1.24 8.72
CA PHE A 86 10.18 -0.88 10.09
C PHE A 86 8.67 -0.88 10.25
N ALA A 87 8.18 -1.32 11.42
CA ALA A 87 6.84 -1.01 11.89
C ALA A 87 6.86 0.36 12.59
N LEU A 88 5.80 1.14 12.42
CA LEU A 88 5.63 2.37 13.18
C LEU A 88 4.81 2.10 14.44
N SER A 89 5.29 2.60 15.57
CA SER A 89 4.59 2.54 16.85
C SER A 89 4.64 3.89 17.56
N ASN A 90 3.92 4.01 18.66
CA ASN A 90 3.90 5.20 19.50
C ASN A 90 5.09 5.27 20.48
N SER A 91 6.03 4.36 20.40
CA SER A 91 7.22 4.32 21.25
C SER A 91 8.45 3.92 20.46
N ASN A 92 9.63 4.31 20.96
CA ASN A 92 10.92 3.91 20.38
C ASN A 92 11.42 2.56 20.94
N GLN A 93 10.55 1.80 21.60
CA GLN A 93 10.89 0.48 22.12
C GLN A 93 10.77 -0.56 21.01
N SER A 94 11.63 -1.56 21.07
CA SER A 94 11.46 -2.75 20.21
C SER A 94 10.11 -3.40 20.50
N VAL A 95 9.35 -3.65 19.47
CA VAL A 95 8.05 -4.31 19.53
C VAL A 95 8.10 -5.64 18.82
N GLU A 96 7.19 -6.55 19.17
CA GLU A 96 7.08 -7.85 18.52
C GLU A 96 6.05 -7.76 17.39
N LEU A 97 6.43 -8.13 16.18
CA LEU A 97 5.53 -8.25 15.05
C LEU A 97 5.03 -9.68 14.91
N ASN A 98 3.72 -9.86 14.89
CA ASN A 98 3.07 -11.14 14.61
C ASN A 98 2.94 -11.30 13.10
N LEU A 99 3.82 -12.11 12.49
CA LEU A 99 3.74 -12.46 11.07
C LEU A 99 2.63 -13.48 10.88
N CYS A 100 1.55 -13.07 10.26
CA CYS A 100 0.42 -13.94 9.96
C CYS A 100 0.65 -14.73 8.66
N ARG A 101 -0.18 -15.77 8.45
CA ARG A 101 -0.13 -16.57 7.23
C ARG A 101 -0.33 -15.71 5.98
N GLU A 102 -1.32 -14.83 6.02
CA GLU A 102 -1.49 -13.80 5.00
C GLU A 102 -0.70 -12.54 5.42
N PRO A 103 0.31 -12.11 4.64
CA PRO A 103 1.18 -10.99 5.02
C PRO A 103 0.42 -9.70 5.35
N LYS A 104 -0.65 -9.39 4.61
CA LYS A 104 -1.47 -8.19 4.81
C LYS A 104 -2.21 -8.16 6.15
N THR A 105 -2.27 -9.28 6.86
CA THR A 105 -2.89 -9.38 8.20
C THR A 105 -1.86 -9.39 9.33
N SER A 106 -0.58 -9.30 9.00
CA SER A 106 0.51 -9.18 9.99
C SER A 106 0.38 -7.89 10.78
N SER A 107 0.64 -7.93 12.09
CA SER A 107 0.38 -6.80 12.98
C SER A 107 1.21 -6.85 14.26
N LEU A 108 1.39 -5.70 14.90
CA LEU A 108 1.91 -5.59 16.27
C LEU A 108 0.92 -6.18 17.29
N PHE A 109 -0.37 -6.22 16.96
CA PHE A 109 -1.40 -6.80 17.81
C PHE A 109 -1.59 -8.28 17.54
N ARG A 110 -1.82 -9.05 18.61
CA ARG A 110 -2.17 -10.46 18.49
C ARG A 110 -3.59 -10.62 17.94
N PRO A 111 -3.82 -11.52 16.97
CA PRO A 111 -5.16 -11.80 16.49
C PRO A 111 -6.11 -12.26 17.61
N ASN A 112 -7.27 -11.64 17.72
CA ASN A 112 -8.32 -12.08 18.65
C ASN A 112 -9.07 -13.27 18.05
N LYS A 113 -8.62 -14.48 18.37
CA LYS A 113 -9.18 -15.72 17.84
C LYS A 113 -10.68 -15.89 18.13
N ASN A 114 -11.15 -15.49 19.32
CA ASN A 114 -12.57 -15.59 19.67
C ASN A 114 -13.45 -14.74 18.78
N PHE A 115 -12.96 -13.55 18.38
CA PHE A 115 -13.64 -12.68 17.45
C PHE A 115 -13.56 -13.22 16.01
N LEU A 116 -12.36 -13.64 15.60
CA LEU A 116 -12.07 -14.06 14.22
C LEU A 116 -12.72 -15.39 13.83
N ASN A 117 -13.02 -16.25 14.80
CA ASN A 117 -13.75 -17.53 14.56
C ASN A 117 -15.13 -17.34 13.89
N ARG A 118 -15.64 -16.12 13.83
CA ARG A 118 -16.91 -15.79 13.16
C ARG A 118 -16.76 -15.64 11.64
N PHE A 119 -15.52 -15.59 11.12
CA PHE A 119 -15.24 -15.34 9.72
C PHE A 119 -14.59 -16.57 9.07
N PRO A 120 -14.95 -16.87 7.81
CA PRO A 120 -14.42 -18.05 7.11
C PRO A 120 -12.90 -18.00 6.91
N ASP A 121 -12.33 -16.78 6.82
CA ASP A 121 -10.93 -16.55 6.48
C ASP A 121 -10.01 -16.45 7.71
N ILE A 122 -10.42 -16.99 8.85
CA ILE A 122 -9.65 -16.97 10.09
C ILE A 122 -8.20 -17.47 9.91
N ASN A 123 -7.98 -18.40 8.99
CA ASN A 123 -6.67 -18.97 8.72
C ASN A 123 -5.64 -17.94 8.25
N PHE A 124 -6.07 -16.83 7.65
CA PHE A 124 -5.18 -15.74 7.23
C PHE A 124 -4.50 -15.06 8.43
N PHE A 125 -5.17 -15.02 9.56
CA PHE A 125 -4.71 -14.39 10.80
C PHE A 125 -3.89 -15.33 11.71
N TRP A 126 -3.60 -16.56 11.27
CA TRP A 126 -2.76 -17.43 12.07
C TRP A 126 -1.32 -16.93 12.06
N VAL A 127 -0.81 -16.66 13.26
CA VAL A 127 0.57 -16.24 13.46
C VAL A 127 1.48 -17.41 13.15
N ALA A 128 2.26 -17.26 12.08
CA ALA A 128 3.23 -18.25 11.65
C ALA A 128 4.57 -18.05 12.36
N GLN A 129 4.94 -16.80 12.65
CA GLN A 129 6.21 -16.45 13.27
C GLN A 129 6.05 -15.11 14.02
N LYS A 130 6.92 -14.90 14.99
CA LYS A 130 7.10 -13.60 15.67
C LYS A 130 8.51 -13.12 15.42
N VAL A 131 8.64 -11.85 15.09
CA VAL A 131 9.92 -11.22 14.81
C VAL A 131 10.01 -9.86 15.52
N PRO A 132 11.22 -9.37 15.82
CA PRO A 132 11.38 -7.99 16.23
C PRO A 132 10.84 -7.05 15.15
N GLY A 133 10.07 -6.01 15.54
CA GLY A 133 9.50 -5.00 14.65
C GLY A 133 10.31 -3.71 14.64
#